data_ffe1c38f4923655150f54bab5c5fe322
#
_entry.id   ffe1c38f4923655150f54bab5c5fe322
#
_cell.length_a   1.000
_cell.length_b   1.000
_cell.length_c   1.000
_cell.angle_alpha   90.00
_cell.angle_beta   90.00
_cell.angle_gamma   90.00
#
_symmetry.space_group_name_H-M   'P 1'
#
loop_
_entity.id
_entity.type
_entity.pdbx_description
1 polymer ?
#
loop_
_entity_poly.entity_id
_entity_poly.type
_entity_poly.pdbx_seq_one_letter_code
_entity_poly.pdbx_strand_id
1 'polypeptide(L)'
;EAVKYIAEEKGVKNIEDAIQGASDILAEAVAEKAESRAYIREYFLNSGCFTSKIKDDCPEGTTKFEMYRNFRVNVKDIAPHNILALLRGETEGVLSLELDFDREFVLSYLADSEIHTRVKEVRIFYQEMLKDAFNRLMKNSLINEVRTQKKAEADIESIKTFETNLRELLLSPPGGMKPTLGIDPGFRTGCKVAVLDETGKFLEYQAIFPYQSVIKKQQASITIQELIQKYKIELIAIGNGTAGRETDEFITEVISTLEEKPIKVMVNESGASIYSASKVAIEEFPDLDITVRGAISIGRRLQDPLAELVKIEPKSIGVGQYQHDVDQKLLKKKLDETVESSVNYVGVDLNTASKELLIFVSGMSSTVAKNLVKYRNENGAFKSRQEILQVSKLGAKTFELCAGFLRIRGGENPLDNTAVHPESYFVVEAIAQDLGVPINQDRKSTRLNSSHTV
;
A
#
# COMPACT_ATOMS: atom_id res chain seq x y z
N GLU A 1 10.86 1.35 -64.91
CA GLU A 1 11.55 0.31 -64.13
C GLU A 1 10.54 -0.59 -63.38
N ALA A 2 9.44 -0.12 -62.88
CA ALA A 2 8.40 -0.90 -62.17
C ALA A 2 7.86 -2.07 -62.99
N VAL A 3 7.77 -1.94 -64.29
CA VAL A 3 7.35 -3.04 -65.24
C VAL A 3 8.16 -4.32 -65.04
N LYS A 4 9.44 -4.24 -64.65
CA LYS A 4 10.32 -5.38 -64.41
C LYS A 4 9.93 -6.24 -63.22
N TYR A 5 9.10 -5.71 -62.33
CA TYR A 5 8.68 -6.34 -61.09
C TYR A 5 7.22 -6.87 -61.13
N ILE A 6 6.57 -6.80 -62.30
CA ILE A 6 5.27 -7.43 -62.51
C ILE A 6 5.47 -8.94 -62.57
N ALA A 7 4.78 -9.66 -61.64
CA ALA A 7 4.82 -11.11 -61.50
C ALA A 7 3.47 -11.58 -60.95
N GLU A 8 2.56 -11.98 -61.84
CA GLU A 8 1.20 -12.41 -61.44
C GLU A 8 1.20 -13.58 -60.45
N GLU A 9 2.17 -14.48 -60.60
CA GLU A 9 2.40 -15.63 -59.69
C GLU A 9 2.78 -15.23 -58.26
N LYS A 10 3.30 -13.99 -58.09
CA LYS A 10 3.64 -13.38 -56.80
C LYS A 10 2.62 -12.32 -56.34
N GLY A 11 1.48 -12.22 -57.03
CA GLY A 11 0.42 -11.29 -56.68
C GLY A 11 0.61 -9.86 -57.19
N VAL A 12 1.67 -9.57 -57.96
CA VAL A 12 1.96 -8.25 -58.55
C VAL A 12 1.45 -8.25 -59.98
N LYS A 13 0.24 -7.72 -60.21
CA LYS A 13 -0.46 -7.83 -61.51
C LYS A 13 -0.18 -6.68 -62.46
N ASN A 14 0.16 -5.52 -61.93
CA ASN A 14 0.31 -4.27 -62.68
C ASN A 14 1.39 -3.38 -62.06
N ILE A 15 1.64 -2.23 -62.66
CA ILE A 15 2.63 -1.24 -62.19
C ILE A 15 2.24 -0.65 -60.85
N GLU A 16 0.95 -0.43 -60.63
CA GLU A 16 0.40 0.12 -59.38
C GLU A 16 0.70 -0.84 -58.22
N ASP A 17 0.47 -2.14 -58.40
CA ASP A 17 0.76 -3.17 -57.38
C ASP A 17 2.27 -3.20 -57.06
N ALA A 18 3.15 -3.06 -58.09
CA ALA A 18 4.60 -3.03 -57.88
C ALA A 18 5.05 -1.79 -57.09
N ILE A 19 4.45 -0.62 -57.37
CA ILE A 19 4.73 0.63 -56.67
C ILE A 19 4.22 0.56 -55.25
N GLN A 20 3.00 0.01 -55.04
CA GLN A 20 2.43 -0.15 -53.68
C GLN A 20 3.29 -1.11 -52.84
N GLY A 21 3.69 -2.25 -53.40
CA GLY A 21 4.60 -3.18 -52.71
C GLY A 21 5.96 -2.56 -52.32
N ALA A 22 6.52 -1.71 -53.19
CA ALA A 22 7.73 -0.96 -52.87
C ALA A 22 7.47 0.07 -51.74
N SER A 23 6.32 0.76 -51.78
CA SER A 23 5.88 1.69 -50.73
C SER A 23 5.76 1.00 -49.39
N ASP A 24 5.11 -0.19 -49.35
CA ASP A 24 4.92 -0.95 -48.11
C ASP A 24 6.27 -1.38 -47.47
N ILE A 25 7.19 -1.89 -48.31
CA ILE A 25 8.55 -2.27 -47.85
C ILE A 25 9.31 -1.06 -47.29
N LEU A 26 9.24 0.09 -47.95
CA LEU A 26 9.87 1.32 -47.46
C LEU A 26 9.20 1.85 -46.20
N ALA A 27 7.87 1.78 -46.12
CA ALA A 27 7.12 2.19 -44.95
C ALA A 27 7.49 1.36 -43.70
N GLU A 28 7.61 0.04 -43.84
CA GLU A 28 8.08 -0.86 -42.79
C GLU A 28 9.51 -0.52 -42.37
N ALA A 29 10.42 -0.37 -43.35
CA ALA A 29 11.81 -0.02 -43.05
C ALA A 29 11.95 1.31 -42.28
N VAL A 30 11.15 2.32 -42.59
CA VAL A 30 11.12 3.60 -41.85
C VAL A 30 10.50 3.41 -40.46
N ALA A 31 9.41 2.66 -40.39
CA ALA A 31 8.69 2.44 -39.11
C ALA A 31 9.50 1.65 -38.07
N GLU A 32 10.47 0.83 -38.53
CA GLU A 32 11.38 0.06 -37.67
C GLU A 32 12.62 0.84 -37.22
N LYS A 33 12.90 2.01 -37.81
CA LYS A 33 14.07 2.82 -37.44
C LYS A 33 14.01 3.26 -35.98
N ALA A 34 14.92 2.75 -35.16
CA ALA A 34 14.98 3.03 -33.74
C ALA A 34 15.16 4.53 -33.44
N GLU A 35 15.96 5.25 -34.23
CA GLU A 35 16.23 6.68 -34.09
C GLU A 35 14.96 7.52 -34.30
N SER A 36 14.22 7.26 -35.38
CA SER A 36 12.97 7.97 -35.69
C SER A 36 11.91 7.70 -34.63
N ARG A 37 11.77 6.46 -34.17
CA ARG A 37 10.86 6.10 -33.11
C ARG A 37 11.23 6.79 -31.78
N ALA A 38 12.51 6.80 -31.42
CA ALA A 38 12.98 7.45 -30.20
C ALA A 38 12.71 8.95 -30.21
N TYR A 39 13.00 9.63 -31.32
CA TYR A 39 12.76 11.06 -31.49
C TYR A 39 11.28 11.43 -31.38
N ILE A 40 10.40 10.70 -32.09
CA ILE A 40 8.96 10.98 -32.07
C ILE A 40 8.37 10.68 -30.68
N ARG A 41 8.82 9.60 -30.02
CA ARG A 41 8.41 9.30 -28.64
C ARG A 41 8.82 10.40 -27.66
N GLU A 42 10.06 10.91 -27.78
CA GLU A 42 10.53 12.00 -26.95
C GLU A 42 9.75 13.29 -27.22
N TYR A 43 9.43 13.57 -28.48
CA TYR A 43 8.54 14.67 -28.84
C TYR A 43 7.16 14.53 -28.20
N PHE A 44 6.55 13.34 -28.23
CA PHE A 44 5.26 13.09 -27.55
C PHE A 44 5.35 13.28 -26.04
N LEU A 45 6.43 12.86 -25.40
CA LEU A 45 6.65 13.03 -23.96
C LEU A 45 6.79 14.50 -23.57
N ASN A 46 7.48 15.31 -24.39
CA ASN A 46 7.81 16.69 -24.07
C ASN A 46 6.75 17.70 -24.52
N SER A 47 6.09 17.46 -25.64
CA SER A 47 5.20 18.43 -26.31
C SER A 47 3.77 17.91 -26.53
N GLY A 48 3.53 16.61 -26.37
CA GLY A 48 2.21 16.03 -26.46
C GLY A 48 1.31 16.40 -25.29
N CYS A 49 0.00 16.35 -25.51
CA CYS A 49 -1.01 16.58 -24.47
C CYS A 49 -1.94 15.37 -24.35
N PHE A 50 -2.15 14.86 -23.15
CA PHE A 50 -3.29 13.98 -22.89
C PHE A 50 -4.57 14.80 -22.86
N THR A 51 -5.56 14.33 -23.60
CA THR A 51 -6.92 14.89 -23.63
C THR A 51 -7.92 13.80 -23.31
N SER A 52 -8.93 14.10 -22.51
CA SER A 52 -10.00 13.17 -22.26
C SER A 52 -11.38 13.80 -22.45
N LYS A 53 -12.33 12.98 -22.84
CA LYS A 53 -13.75 13.30 -22.98
C LYS A 53 -14.57 12.22 -22.33
N ILE A 54 -15.66 12.61 -21.66
CA ILE A 54 -16.68 11.66 -21.23
C ILE A 54 -17.50 11.26 -22.46
N LYS A 55 -17.86 9.97 -22.58
CA LYS A 55 -18.70 9.48 -23.68
C LYS A 55 -20.10 10.05 -23.59
N ASP A 56 -20.76 10.20 -24.73
CA ASP A 56 -22.07 10.86 -24.86
C ASP A 56 -23.22 10.19 -24.09
N ASP A 57 -23.06 8.91 -23.73
CA ASP A 57 -24.02 8.14 -22.94
C ASP A 57 -24.00 8.43 -21.43
N CYS A 58 -23.03 9.27 -20.95
CA CYS A 58 -22.91 9.68 -19.56
C CYS A 58 -23.33 11.13 -19.36
N PRO A 59 -24.55 11.42 -18.84
CA PRO A 59 -25.02 12.78 -18.55
C PRO A 59 -24.11 13.55 -17.60
N GLU A 60 -24.14 14.87 -17.68
CA GLU A 60 -23.32 15.75 -16.83
C GLU A 60 -23.66 15.57 -15.35
N GLY A 61 -22.63 15.49 -14.49
CA GLY A 61 -22.77 15.33 -13.05
C GLY A 61 -23.11 13.91 -12.58
N THR A 62 -23.17 12.92 -13.47
CA THR A 62 -23.56 11.53 -13.10
C THR A 62 -22.39 10.59 -12.85
N THR A 63 -21.16 11.01 -13.18
CA THR A 63 -19.98 10.15 -13.06
C THR A 63 -18.95 10.70 -12.08
N LYS A 64 -18.24 9.79 -11.39
CA LYS A 64 -17.07 10.14 -10.55
C LYS A 64 -15.89 10.71 -11.34
N PHE A 65 -15.90 10.63 -12.67
CA PHE A 65 -14.86 11.15 -13.57
C PHE A 65 -15.21 12.54 -14.12
N GLU A 66 -16.16 13.27 -13.54
CA GLU A 66 -16.65 14.54 -14.07
C GLU A 66 -15.54 15.58 -14.27
N MET A 67 -14.54 15.62 -13.40
CA MET A 67 -13.39 16.51 -13.54
C MET A 67 -12.54 16.22 -14.79
N TYR A 68 -12.71 15.07 -15.42
CA TYR A 68 -11.99 14.67 -16.64
C TYR A 68 -12.85 14.81 -17.90
N ARG A 69 -14.01 15.45 -17.86
CA ARG A 69 -14.93 15.61 -18.99
C ARG A 69 -14.30 16.31 -20.18
N ASN A 70 -13.54 17.37 -19.94
CA ASN A 70 -12.79 18.14 -20.94
C ASN A 70 -11.37 18.38 -20.43
N PHE A 71 -10.71 17.34 -20.02
CA PHE A 71 -9.40 17.43 -19.41
C PHE A 71 -8.32 17.54 -20.50
N ARG A 72 -7.33 18.44 -20.26
CA ARG A 72 -6.16 18.60 -21.11
C ARG A 72 -4.94 18.93 -20.26
N VAL A 73 -3.85 18.19 -20.45
CA VAL A 73 -2.58 18.41 -19.72
C VAL A 73 -1.41 17.93 -20.57
N ASN A 74 -0.28 18.60 -20.48
CA ASN A 74 0.95 18.14 -21.13
C ASN A 74 1.38 16.79 -20.55
N VAL A 75 1.87 15.90 -21.42
CA VAL A 75 2.32 14.55 -21.02
C VAL A 75 3.40 14.63 -19.95
N LYS A 76 4.34 15.56 -20.06
CA LYS A 76 5.42 15.76 -19.08
C LYS A 76 4.93 16.17 -17.69
N ASP A 77 3.84 16.94 -17.64
CA ASP A 77 3.36 17.61 -16.42
C ASP A 77 2.19 16.85 -15.74
N ILE A 78 1.74 15.74 -16.33
CA ILE A 78 0.62 14.97 -15.77
C ILE A 78 0.97 14.38 -14.42
N ALA A 79 0.15 14.70 -13.40
CA ALA A 79 0.32 14.12 -12.07
C ALA A 79 -0.01 12.59 -12.05
N PRO A 80 0.67 11.78 -11.23
CA PRO A 80 0.46 10.33 -11.15
C PRO A 80 -0.99 9.93 -10.94
N HIS A 81 -1.70 10.57 -10.02
CA HIS A 81 -3.11 10.26 -9.76
C HIS A 81 -4.03 10.57 -10.95
N ASN A 82 -3.69 11.56 -11.78
CA ASN A 82 -4.49 11.90 -12.96
C ASN A 82 -4.34 10.83 -14.05
N ILE A 83 -3.12 10.36 -14.33
CA ILE A 83 -2.94 9.29 -15.32
C ILE A 83 -3.63 7.99 -14.88
N LEU A 84 -3.57 7.62 -13.59
CA LEU A 84 -4.26 6.46 -13.05
C LEU A 84 -5.79 6.62 -13.16
N ALA A 85 -6.33 7.79 -12.84
CA ALA A 85 -7.74 8.09 -12.97
C ALA A 85 -8.23 8.03 -14.42
N LEU A 86 -7.46 8.61 -15.36
CA LEU A 86 -7.78 8.60 -16.79
C LEU A 86 -7.81 7.18 -17.35
N LEU A 87 -6.79 6.36 -17.06
CA LEU A 87 -6.71 4.98 -17.51
C LEU A 87 -7.83 4.11 -16.89
N ARG A 88 -8.17 4.37 -15.62
CA ARG A 88 -9.30 3.71 -14.96
C ARG A 88 -10.63 4.10 -15.61
N GLY A 89 -10.85 5.39 -15.87
CA GLY A 89 -12.07 5.86 -16.53
C GLY A 89 -12.25 5.31 -17.95
N GLU A 90 -11.13 5.11 -18.66
CA GLU A 90 -11.13 4.44 -19.97
C GLU A 90 -11.47 2.94 -19.84
N THR A 91 -10.87 2.25 -18.85
CA THR A 91 -11.15 0.83 -18.57
C THR A 91 -12.59 0.61 -18.13
N GLU A 92 -13.17 1.52 -17.34
CA GLU A 92 -14.59 1.50 -16.97
C GLU A 92 -15.52 1.90 -18.12
N GLY A 93 -14.97 2.29 -19.28
CA GLY A 93 -15.73 2.64 -20.47
C GLY A 93 -16.37 4.02 -20.44
N VAL A 94 -16.07 4.85 -19.43
CA VAL A 94 -16.63 6.21 -19.23
C VAL A 94 -15.86 7.28 -19.99
N LEU A 95 -14.52 7.18 -20.02
CA LEU A 95 -13.67 8.15 -20.69
C LEU A 95 -13.15 7.64 -22.03
N SER A 96 -12.90 8.57 -22.94
CA SER A 96 -12.04 8.41 -24.11
C SER A 96 -10.76 9.21 -23.86
N LEU A 97 -9.61 8.54 -23.92
CA LEU A 97 -8.29 9.15 -23.69
C LEU A 97 -7.49 9.18 -24.98
N GLU A 98 -7.08 10.37 -25.39
CA GLU A 98 -6.33 10.63 -26.60
C GLU A 98 -5.01 11.35 -26.27
N LEU A 99 -4.00 11.15 -27.13
CA LEU A 99 -2.78 11.95 -27.13
C LEU A 99 -2.84 12.92 -28.33
N ASP A 100 -2.95 14.20 -28.01
CA ASP A 100 -2.95 15.28 -28.97
C ASP A 100 -1.52 15.80 -29.19
N PHE A 101 -1.13 15.97 -30.46
CA PHE A 101 0.19 16.42 -30.86
C PHE A 101 0.15 17.05 -32.26
N ASP A 102 1.16 17.85 -32.59
CA ASP A 102 1.30 18.40 -33.94
C ASP A 102 1.78 17.33 -34.91
N ARG A 103 0.85 16.88 -35.74
CA ARG A 103 1.09 15.84 -36.75
C ARG A 103 2.01 16.35 -37.88
N GLU A 104 1.88 17.60 -38.28
CA GLU A 104 2.66 18.17 -39.36
C GLU A 104 4.14 18.28 -38.95
N PHE A 105 4.41 18.60 -37.69
CA PHE A 105 5.76 18.56 -37.13
C PHE A 105 6.40 17.17 -37.27
N VAL A 106 5.67 16.10 -36.93
CA VAL A 106 6.18 14.72 -37.04
C VAL A 106 6.45 14.32 -38.49
N LEU A 107 5.52 14.66 -39.40
CA LEU A 107 5.68 14.37 -40.81
C LEU A 107 6.82 15.16 -41.46
N SER A 108 7.02 16.41 -41.03
CA SER A 108 8.17 17.24 -41.48
C SER A 108 9.49 16.61 -41.03
N TYR A 109 9.60 16.21 -39.76
CA TYR A 109 10.77 15.50 -39.23
C TYR A 109 11.10 14.25 -40.06
N LEU A 110 10.10 13.38 -40.32
CA LEU A 110 10.29 12.18 -41.13
C LEU A 110 10.70 12.50 -42.57
N ALA A 111 10.10 13.55 -43.15
CA ALA A 111 10.46 14.00 -44.49
C ALA A 111 11.90 14.49 -44.56
N ASP A 112 12.36 15.26 -43.60
CA ASP A 112 13.72 15.80 -43.54
C ASP A 112 14.76 14.70 -43.33
N SER A 113 14.41 13.64 -42.58
CA SER A 113 15.29 12.51 -42.30
C SER A 113 15.37 11.50 -43.46
N GLU A 114 14.30 11.34 -44.27
CA GLU A 114 14.20 10.27 -45.26
C GLU A 114 14.27 10.73 -46.73
N ILE A 115 13.92 11.99 -47.03
CA ILE A 115 13.81 12.45 -48.39
C ILE A 115 15.09 13.17 -48.85
N HIS A 116 15.95 12.43 -49.53
CA HIS A 116 17.23 12.97 -50.05
C HIS A 116 17.23 13.25 -51.56
N THR A 117 16.06 13.20 -52.22
CA THR A 117 15.92 13.43 -53.65
C THR A 117 15.47 14.83 -54.00
N ARG A 118 15.92 15.33 -55.20
CA ARG A 118 15.43 16.58 -55.79
C ARG A 118 14.33 16.35 -56.85
N VAL A 119 14.06 15.10 -57.22
CA VAL A 119 13.04 14.75 -58.20
C VAL A 119 11.65 14.90 -57.59
N LYS A 120 10.83 15.77 -58.14
CA LYS A 120 9.54 16.19 -57.55
C LYS A 120 8.57 15.02 -57.38
N GLU A 121 8.46 14.14 -58.38
CA GLU A 121 7.55 12.99 -58.39
C GLU A 121 7.95 11.97 -57.31
N VAL A 122 9.25 11.73 -57.17
CA VAL A 122 9.79 10.84 -56.15
C VAL A 122 9.58 11.44 -54.75
N ARG A 123 9.73 12.74 -54.61
CA ARG A 123 9.48 13.42 -53.33
C ARG A 123 8.02 13.31 -52.88
N ILE A 124 7.07 13.49 -53.80
CA ILE A 124 5.64 13.30 -53.52
C ILE A 124 5.36 11.84 -53.08
N PHE A 125 5.92 10.86 -53.81
CA PHE A 125 5.80 9.46 -53.45
C PHE A 125 6.28 9.19 -52.01
N TYR A 126 7.46 9.68 -51.65
CA TYR A 126 8.00 9.53 -50.27
C TYR A 126 7.10 10.22 -49.24
N GLN A 127 6.59 11.40 -49.50
CA GLN A 127 5.70 12.09 -48.58
C GLN A 127 4.42 11.30 -48.28
N GLU A 128 3.81 10.69 -49.32
CA GLU A 128 2.63 9.84 -49.14
C GLU A 128 2.98 8.54 -48.40
N MET A 129 4.08 7.90 -48.75
CA MET A 129 4.57 6.70 -48.06
C MET A 129 4.86 6.98 -46.58
N LEU A 130 5.55 8.08 -46.25
CA LEU A 130 5.84 8.47 -44.86
C LEU A 130 4.59 8.77 -44.06
N LYS A 131 3.59 9.38 -44.69
CA LYS A 131 2.28 9.61 -44.08
C LYS A 131 1.55 8.29 -43.77
N ASP A 132 1.63 7.30 -44.65
CA ASP A 132 1.10 5.97 -44.41
C ASP A 132 1.89 5.24 -43.33
N ALA A 133 3.21 5.22 -43.39
CA ALA A 133 4.11 4.61 -42.42
C ALA A 133 3.80 5.15 -40.99
N PHE A 134 3.70 6.45 -40.85
CA PHE A 134 3.38 7.06 -39.56
C PHE A 134 1.99 6.66 -39.07
N ASN A 135 0.95 6.82 -39.90
CA ASN A 135 -0.44 6.62 -39.43
C ASN A 135 -0.75 5.14 -39.17
N ARG A 136 -0.27 4.24 -40.04
CA ARG A 136 -0.61 2.82 -39.97
C ARG A 136 0.32 2.05 -39.05
N LEU A 137 1.64 2.32 -39.08
CA LEU A 137 2.64 1.49 -38.43
C LEU A 137 3.19 2.12 -37.13
N MET A 138 3.36 3.45 -37.06
CA MET A 138 4.08 4.08 -35.95
C MET A 138 3.16 4.71 -34.89
N LYS A 139 2.15 5.47 -35.31
CA LYS A 139 1.35 6.34 -34.44
C LYS A 139 0.82 5.61 -33.19
N ASN A 140 0.06 4.54 -33.40
CA ASN A 140 -0.62 3.85 -32.30
C ASN A 140 0.39 3.14 -31.38
N SER A 141 1.45 2.56 -31.93
CA SER A 141 2.48 1.91 -31.12
C SER A 141 3.24 2.92 -30.26
N LEU A 142 3.60 4.08 -30.81
CA LEU A 142 4.30 5.15 -30.07
C LEU A 142 3.42 5.79 -29.00
N ILE A 143 2.13 6.01 -29.28
CA ILE A 143 1.17 6.46 -28.27
C ILE A 143 1.07 5.46 -27.12
N ASN A 144 1.00 4.16 -27.44
CA ASN A 144 0.94 3.11 -26.41
C ASN A 144 2.24 3.02 -25.61
N GLU A 145 3.41 3.23 -26.22
CA GLU A 145 4.69 3.31 -25.52
C GLU A 145 4.69 4.47 -24.51
N VAL A 146 4.26 5.66 -24.92
CA VAL A 146 4.15 6.83 -24.03
C VAL A 146 3.17 6.59 -22.88
N ARG A 147 1.98 6.02 -23.18
CA ARG A 147 0.98 5.67 -22.15
C ARG A 147 1.54 4.66 -21.16
N THR A 148 2.20 3.63 -21.62
CA THR A 148 2.81 2.58 -20.79
C THR A 148 3.92 3.15 -19.91
N GLN A 149 4.76 4.02 -20.46
CA GLN A 149 5.81 4.68 -19.70
C GLN A 149 5.23 5.55 -18.59
N LYS A 150 4.25 6.41 -18.91
CA LYS A 150 3.59 7.28 -17.93
C LYS A 150 2.83 6.51 -16.87
N LYS A 151 2.21 5.39 -17.23
CA LYS A 151 1.60 4.46 -16.28
C LYS A 151 2.63 3.89 -15.31
N ALA A 152 3.79 3.42 -15.81
CA ALA A 152 4.84 2.87 -14.97
C ALA A 152 5.44 3.93 -14.00
N GLU A 153 5.66 5.15 -14.48
CA GLU A 153 6.09 6.28 -13.64
C GLU A 153 5.06 6.57 -12.53
N ALA A 154 3.78 6.62 -12.89
CA ALA A 154 2.68 6.85 -11.94
C ALA A 154 2.54 5.72 -10.92
N ASP A 155 2.75 4.47 -11.32
CA ASP A 155 2.73 3.32 -10.43
C ASP A 155 3.81 3.44 -9.34
N ILE A 156 5.04 3.74 -9.75
CA ILE A 156 6.18 3.89 -8.82
C ILE A 156 5.91 5.01 -7.80
N GLU A 157 5.49 6.18 -8.27
CA GLU A 157 5.23 7.34 -7.41
C GLU A 157 4.07 7.09 -6.45
N SER A 158 2.97 6.50 -6.95
CA SER A 158 1.81 6.17 -6.12
C SER A 158 2.13 5.09 -5.08
N ILE A 159 2.87 4.05 -5.46
CA ILE A 159 3.30 3.00 -4.54
C ILE A 159 4.18 3.57 -3.43
N LYS A 160 5.09 4.50 -3.74
CA LYS A 160 5.90 5.20 -2.72
C LYS A 160 5.03 5.97 -1.71
N THR A 161 3.96 6.60 -2.17
CA THR A 161 2.98 7.23 -1.27
C THR A 161 2.27 6.19 -0.40
N PHE A 162 1.89 5.04 -0.98
CA PHE A 162 1.25 3.96 -0.23
C PHE A 162 2.18 3.32 0.81
N GLU A 163 3.48 3.17 0.50
CA GLU A 163 4.50 2.76 1.47
C GLU A 163 4.56 3.73 2.66
N THR A 164 4.56 5.03 2.40
CA THR A 164 4.55 6.06 3.45
C THR A 164 3.31 5.97 4.32
N ASN A 165 2.13 5.91 3.71
CA ASN A 165 0.86 5.80 4.43
C ASN A 165 0.78 4.51 5.27
N LEU A 166 1.24 3.37 4.74
CA LEU A 166 1.31 2.12 5.48
C LEU A 166 2.25 2.23 6.68
N ARG A 167 3.44 2.81 6.47
CA ARG A 167 4.42 3.01 7.53
C ARG A 167 3.87 3.88 8.66
N GLU A 168 3.17 4.96 8.34
CA GLU A 168 2.53 5.83 9.34
C GLU A 168 1.46 5.08 10.15
N LEU A 169 0.67 4.22 9.51
CA LEU A 169 -0.32 3.38 10.19
C LEU A 169 0.36 2.36 11.13
N LEU A 170 1.39 1.66 10.66
CA LEU A 170 2.13 0.66 11.43
C LEU A 170 2.86 1.27 12.62
N LEU A 171 3.43 2.45 12.45
CA LEU A 171 4.20 3.18 13.48
C LEU A 171 3.36 4.20 14.25
N SER A 172 2.03 4.16 14.14
CA SER A 172 1.15 5.02 14.93
C SER A 172 1.45 4.83 16.43
N PRO A 173 1.46 5.91 17.23
CA PRO A 173 1.74 5.81 18.66
C PRO A 173 0.77 4.85 19.34
N PRO A 174 1.24 3.81 20.02
CA PRO A 174 0.38 2.89 20.76
C PRO A 174 -0.23 3.61 21.98
N GLY A 175 -1.52 3.36 22.25
CA GLY A 175 -2.18 3.79 23.48
C GLY A 175 -1.64 3.09 24.72
N GLY A 176 -0.91 1.98 24.49
CA GLY A 176 -0.30 1.14 25.51
C GLY A 176 -1.22 0.01 25.95
N MET A 177 -0.64 -0.91 26.71
CA MET A 177 -1.30 -2.10 27.20
C MET A 177 -2.18 -1.74 28.41
N LYS A 178 -3.40 -1.31 28.14
CA LYS A 178 -4.40 -0.81 29.10
C LYS A 178 -5.76 -1.42 28.81
N PRO A 179 -6.65 -1.59 29.85
CA PRO A 179 -8.02 -2.04 29.60
C PRO A 179 -8.73 -1.13 28.59
N THR A 180 -9.24 -1.73 27.52
CA THR A 180 -9.70 -1.00 26.34
C THR A 180 -11.08 -1.47 25.88
N LEU A 181 -11.97 -0.52 25.52
CA LEU A 181 -13.16 -0.81 24.73
C LEU A 181 -12.83 -0.61 23.25
N GLY A 182 -13.02 -1.65 22.44
CA GLY A 182 -13.00 -1.57 20.98
C GLY A 182 -14.42 -1.46 20.45
N ILE A 183 -14.71 -0.42 19.66
CA ILE A 183 -16.06 -0.18 19.12
C ILE A 183 -16.00 -0.22 17.60
N ASP A 184 -16.77 -1.14 17.01
CA ASP A 184 -17.03 -1.22 15.56
C ASP A 184 -18.39 -0.54 15.29
N PRO A 185 -18.42 0.67 14.70
CA PRO A 185 -19.63 1.45 14.50
C PRO A 185 -20.58 0.83 13.47
N GLY A 186 -21.89 1.06 13.65
CA GLY A 186 -22.88 0.62 12.66
C GLY A 186 -24.28 1.15 12.92
N PHE A 187 -24.96 1.68 11.89
CA PHE A 187 -26.32 2.23 12.01
C PHE A 187 -27.37 1.14 12.14
N ARG A 188 -27.40 0.19 11.21
CA ARG A 188 -28.46 -0.84 11.11
C ARG A 188 -28.22 -2.00 12.06
N THR A 189 -27.03 -2.52 12.08
CA THR A 189 -26.65 -3.71 12.86
C THR A 189 -26.28 -3.36 14.31
N GLY A 190 -26.29 -2.08 14.67
CA GLY A 190 -25.79 -1.56 15.95
C GLY A 190 -24.26 -1.55 16.00
N CYS A 191 -23.73 -0.82 17.00
CA CYS A 191 -22.29 -0.82 17.29
C CYS A 191 -21.93 -2.08 18.08
N LYS A 192 -20.83 -2.76 17.71
CA LYS A 192 -20.26 -3.86 18.48
C LYS A 192 -19.18 -3.33 19.39
N VAL A 193 -19.32 -3.63 20.66
CA VAL A 193 -18.41 -3.17 21.71
C VAL A 193 -17.71 -4.40 22.28
N ALA A 194 -16.39 -4.47 22.14
CA ALA A 194 -15.56 -5.53 22.71
C ALA A 194 -14.72 -4.99 23.86
N VAL A 195 -14.66 -5.73 24.95
CA VAL A 195 -13.84 -5.41 26.13
C VAL A 195 -12.53 -6.19 26.05
N LEU A 196 -11.42 -5.50 26.18
CA LEU A 196 -10.08 -6.05 26.19
C LEU A 196 -9.38 -5.71 27.51
N ASP A 197 -8.65 -6.66 28.07
CA ASP A 197 -7.78 -6.39 29.22
C ASP A 197 -6.45 -5.69 28.78
N GLU A 198 -5.58 -5.45 29.73
CA GLU A 198 -4.27 -4.85 29.51
C GLU A 198 -3.31 -5.70 28.66
N THR A 199 -3.64 -6.96 28.37
CA THR A 199 -2.85 -7.84 27.49
C THR A 199 -3.43 -7.98 26.08
N GLY A 200 -4.56 -7.28 25.82
CA GLY A 200 -5.30 -7.43 24.56
C GLY A 200 -6.16 -8.69 24.49
N LYS A 201 -6.35 -9.38 25.63
CA LYS A 201 -7.23 -10.55 25.74
C LYS A 201 -8.68 -10.09 25.73
N PHE A 202 -9.49 -10.74 24.91
CA PHE A 202 -10.93 -10.53 24.88
C PHE A 202 -11.61 -11.04 26.17
N LEU A 203 -12.47 -10.22 26.77
CA LEU A 203 -13.21 -10.54 28.00
C LEU A 203 -14.72 -10.69 27.76
N GLU A 204 -15.35 -9.70 27.13
CA GLU A 204 -16.80 -9.63 26.95
C GLU A 204 -17.15 -8.80 25.72
N TYR A 205 -18.33 -8.97 25.15
CA TYR A 205 -18.85 -8.07 24.13
C TYR A 205 -20.33 -7.72 24.37
N GLN A 206 -20.74 -6.56 23.85
CA GLN A 206 -22.12 -6.10 23.84
C GLN A 206 -22.45 -5.48 22.48
N ALA A 207 -23.70 -5.61 22.04
CA ALA A 207 -24.21 -4.88 20.88
C ALA A 207 -25.11 -3.73 21.40
N ILE A 208 -24.80 -2.50 21.00
CA ILE A 208 -25.54 -1.31 21.38
C ILE A 208 -26.17 -0.64 20.16
N PHE A 209 -27.29 0.04 20.35
CA PHE A 209 -28.09 0.62 19.27
C PHE A 209 -28.41 2.11 19.50
N PRO A 210 -27.41 2.99 19.59
CA PRO A 210 -27.62 4.39 19.99
C PRO A 210 -28.42 5.22 18.99
N TYR A 211 -28.61 4.74 17.73
CA TYR A 211 -29.24 5.50 16.65
C TYR A 211 -30.66 5.08 16.31
N GLN A 212 -31.20 4.05 16.96
CA GLN A 212 -32.53 3.51 16.61
C GLN A 212 -33.68 4.24 17.32
N SER A 213 -33.52 4.65 18.56
CA SER A 213 -34.52 5.42 19.31
C SER A 213 -33.88 6.08 20.56
N VAL A 214 -34.55 7.06 21.15
CA VAL A 214 -34.11 7.71 22.39
C VAL A 214 -33.95 6.70 23.55
N ILE A 215 -34.87 5.74 23.68
CA ILE A 215 -34.82 4.69 24.71
C ILE A 215 -33.57 3.81 24.50
N LYS A 216 -33.28 3.41 23.24
CA LYS A 216 -32.10 2.60 22.94
C LYS A 216 -30.79 3.37 23.09
N LYS A 217 -30.82 4.70 22.84
CA LYS A 217 -29.65 5.56 23.13
C LYS A 217 -29.37 5.59 24.65
N GLN A 218 -30.39 5.70 25.47
CA GLN A 218 -30.25 5.66 26.94
C GLN A 218 -29.73 4.30 27.43
N GLN A 219 -30.28 3.19 26.92
CA GLN A 219 -29.80 1.85 27.25
C GLN A 219 -28.32 1.67 26.82
N ALA A 220 -27.95 2.11 25.63
CA ALA A 220 -26.57 2.08 25.17
C ALA A 220 -25.65 2.88 26.08
N SER A 221 -26.07 4.06 26.55
CA SER A 221 -25.31 4.89 27.48
C SER A 221 -25.05 4.14 28.79
N ILE A 222 -26.09 3.55 29.39
CA ILE A 222 -25.97 2.76 30.63
C ILE A 222 -25.00 1.59 30.42
N THR A 223 -25.16 0.83 29.33
CA THR A 223 -24.28 -0.31 29.03
C THR A 223 -22.80 0.11 28.92
N ILE A 224 -22.50 1.22 28.25
CA ILE A 224 -21.11 1.70 28.14
C ILE A 224 -20.57 2.12 29.51
N GLN A 225 -21.37 2.83 30.34
CA GLN A 225 -20.95 3.23 31.68
C GLN A 225 -20.68 2.01 32.58
N GLU A 226 -21.55 1.00 32.54
CA GLU A 226 -21.37 -0.26 33.28
C GLU A 226 -20.08 -0.98 32.87
N LEU A 227 -19.80 -1.08 31.57
CA LEU A 227 -18.57 -1.70 31.06
C LEU A 227 -17.32 -0.92 31.51
N ILE A 228 -17.35 0.42 31.44
CA ILE A 228 -16.25 1.27 31.90
C ILE A 228 -15.96 1.04 33.37
N GLN A 229 -16.97 1.04 34.23
CA GLN A 229 -16.81 0.83 35.66
C GLN A 229 -16.37 -0.59 36.01
N LYS A 230 -17.02 -1.60 35.42
CA LYS A 230 -16.76 -3.04 35.69
C LYS A 230 -15.34 -3.42 35.38
N TYR A 231 -14.80 -2.95 34.24
CA TYR A 231 -13.49 -3.33 33.74
C TYR A 231 -12.42 -2.26 33.92
N LYS A 232 -12.74 -1.14 34.57
CA LYS A 232 -11.83 0.01 34.80
C LYS A 232 -11.17 0.45 33.47
N ILE A 233 -12.01 0.66 32.46
CA ILE A 233 -11.57 1.01 31.11
C ILE A 233 -10.84 2.34 31.13
N GLU A 234 -9.60 2.33 30.57
CA GLU A 234 -8.79 3.53 30.41
C GLU A 234 -8.79 4.06 28.96
N LEU A 235 -9.02 3.20 27.97
CA LEU A 235 -8.99 3.55 26.56
C LEU A 235 -10.30 3.14 25.85
N ILE A 236 -10.76 3.98 24.92
CA ILE A 236 -11.87 3.67 24.01
C ILE A 236 -11.41 3.88 22.58
N ALA A 237 -11.35 2.80 21.80
CA ALA A 237 -11.02 2.78 20.40
C ALA A 237 -12.31 2.77 19.57
N ILE A 238 -12.51 3.75 18.69
CA ILE A 238 -13.70 3.85 17.85
C ILE A 238 -13.25 3.74 16.38
N GLY A 239 -13.81 2.81 15.63
CA GLY A 239 -13.55 2.68 14.19
C GLY A 239 -13.98 3.94 13.42
N ASN A 240 -13.20 4.35 12.43
CA ASN A 240 -13.43 5.58 11.67
C ASN A 240 -14.28 5.38 10.40
N GLY A 241 -14.94 4.24 10.24
CA GLY A 241 -15.80 3.94 9.10
C GLY A 241 -17.22 4.51 9.22
N THR A 242 -18.16 3.76 8.66
CA THR A 242 -19.58 4.17 8.66
C THR A 242 -20.12 4.31 10.08
N ALA A 243 -20.78 5.44 10.39
CA ALA A 243 -21.26 5.83 11.72
C ALA A 243 -20.14 6.13 12.76
N GLY A 244 -18.88 6.22 12.33
CA GLY A 244 -17.75 6.47 13.25
C GLY A 244 -17.86 7.83 13.94
N ARG A 245 -18.21 8.90 13.23
CA ARG A 245 -18.35 10.25 13.78
C ARG A 245 -19.50 10.35 14.77
N GLU A 246 -20.64 9.80 14.43
CA GLU A 246 -21.82 9.76 15.30
C GLU A 246 -21.54 8.94 16.55
N THR A 247 -20.77 7.84 16.42
CA THR A 247 -20.35 7.03 17.56
C THR A 247 -19.37 7.81 18.46
N ASP A 248 -18.44 8.57 17.87
CA ASP A 248 -17.54 9.43 18.63
C ASP A 248 -18.28 10.52 19.43
N GLU A 249 -19.28 11.15 18.82
CA GLU A 249 -20.16 12.12 19.50
C GLU A 249 -20.95 11.46 20.63
N PHE A 250 -21.58 10.31 20.37
CA PHE A 250 -22.32 9.56 21.40
C PHE A 250 -21.42 9.17 22.58
N ILE A 251 -20.24 8.63 22.34
CA ILE A 251 -19.30 8.27 23.40
C ILE A 251 -18.84 9.52 24.17
N THR A 252 -18.65 10.66 23.48
CA THR A 252 -18.32 11.94 24.14
C THR A 252 -19.41 12.34 25.16
N GLU A 253 -20.69 12.25 24.77
CA GLU A 253 -21.81 12.49 25.67
C GLU A 253 -21.75 11.56 26.90
N VAL A 254 -21.53 10.24 26.68
CA VAL A 254 -21.49 9.23 27.74
C VAL A 254 -20.36 9.49 28.73
N ILE A 255 -19.12 9.68 28.26
CA ILE A 255 -17.95 9.88 29.13
C ILE A 255 -17.96 11.25 29.83
N SER A 256 -18.68 12.24 29.27
CA SER A 256 -18.79 13.57 29.92
C SER A 256 -19.41 13.53 31.28
N THR A 257 -20.26 12.53 31.57
CA THR A 257 -20.98 12.33 32.81
C THR A 257 -20.18 11.55 33.87
N LEU A 258 -19.01 11.00 33.50
CA LEU A 258 -18.15 10.21 34.39
C LEU A 258 -17.15 11.10 35.16
N GLU A 259 -16.83 10.73 36.38
CA GLU A 259 -15.76 11.37 37.16
C GLU A 259 -14.39 11.02 36.60
N GLU A 260 -14.10 9.72 36.38
CA GLU A 260 -12.91 9.24 35.71
C GLU A 260 -13.22 8.98 34.22
N LYS A 261 -12.63 9.78 33.34
CA LYS A 261 -12.91 9.74 31.92
C LYS A 261 -11.85 8.93 31.18
N PRO A 262 -12.21 7.81 30.53
CA PRO A 262 -11.29 7.11 29.66
C PRO A 262 -10.91 7.99 28.44
N ILE A 263 -9.71 7.76 27.91
CA ILE A 263 -9.22 8.43 26.70
C ILE A 263 -9.87 7.76 25.48
N LYS A 264 -10.64 8.51 24.69
CA LYS A 264 -11.21 8.02 23.44
C LYS A 264 -10.33 8.41 22.24
N VAL A 265 -10.20 7.51 21.29
CA VAL A 265 -9.39 7.70 20.06
C VAL A 265 -10.12 7.11 18.86
N MET A 266 -10.18 7.87 17.77
CA MET A 266 -10.61 7.35 16.48
C MET A 266 -9.50 6.50 15.88
N VAL A 267 -9.79 5.25 15.55
CA VAL A 267 -8.84 4.26 15.03
C VAL A 267 -9.15 3.95 13.56
N ASN A 268 -8.13 3.89 12.74
CA ASN A 268 -8.28 3.48 11.36
C ASN A 268 -8.72 2.00 11.30
N GLU A 269 -9.92 1.74 10.76
CA GLU A 269 -10.50 0.39 10.65
C GLU A 269 -10.19 -0.31 9.32
N SER A 270 -9.39 0.31 8.42
CA SER A 270 -9.02 -0.29 7.14
C SER A 270 -8.51 -1.72 7.32
N GLY A 271 -9.09 -2.66 6.55
CA GLY A 271 -8.75 -4.08 6.66
C GLY A 271 -9.31 -4.82 7.88
N ALA A 272 -10.03 -4.17 8.82
CA ALA A 272 -10.62 -4.86 9.99
C ALA A 272 -11.63 -5.94 9.56
N SER A 273 -12.42 -5.66 8.52
CA SER A 273 -13.35 -6.65 7.94
C SER A 273 -12.62 -7.85 7.34
N ILE A 274 -11.43 -7.63 6.74
CA ILE A 274 -10.63 -8.70 6.16
C ILE A 274 -9.99 -9.54 7.27
N TYR A 275 -9.47 -8.90 8.32
CA TYR A 275 -8.99 -9.61 9.50
C TYR A 275 -10.09 -10.48 10.10
N SER A 276 -11.28 -9.92 10.35
CA SER A 276 -12.38 -10.63 11.03
C SER A 276 -12.83 -11.89 10.30
N ALA A 277 -12.66 -11.95 8.96
CA ALA A 277 -12.94 -13.12 8.12
C ALA A 277 -11.71 -14.03 7.90
N SER A 278 -10.52 -13.64 8.35
CA SER A 278 -9.27 -14.37 8.12
C SER A 278 -9.17 -15.66 8.94
N LYS A 279 -8.31 -16.58 8.47
CA LYS A 279 -7.98 -17.79 9.23
C LYS A 279 -7.39 -17.47 10.60
N VAL A 280 -6.57 -16.42 10.72
CA VAL A 280 -5.97 -15.97 11.97
C VAL A 280 -7.05 -15.60 12.97
N ALA A 281 -8.04 -14.78 12.57
CA ALA A 281 -9.13 -14.38 13.44
C ALA A 281 -10.06 -15.54 13.84
N ILE A 282 -10.25 -16.53 12.93
CA ILE A 282 -11.02 -17.75 13.21
C ILE A 282 -10.28 -18.63 14.21
N GLU A 283 -8.95 -18.79 14.07
CA GLU A 283 -8.13 -19.54 15.01
C GLU A 283 -8.06 -18.86 16.40
N GLU A 284 -7.99 -17.51 16.44
CA GLU A 284 -7.98 -16.76 17.70
C GLU A 284 -9.35 -16.79 18.41
N PHE A 285 -10.45 -16.73 17.66
CA PHE A 285 -11.82 -16.60 18.17
C PHE A 285 -12.82 -17.47 17.40
N PRO A 286 -12.75 -18.82 17.53
CA PRO A 286 -13.59 -19.73 16.75
C PRO A 286 -15.09 -19.54 16.99
N ASP A 287 -15.48 -19.17 18.21
CA ASP A 287 -16.87 -19.11 18.66
C ASP A 287 -17.49 -17.69 18.54
N LEU A 288 -16.71 -16.69 18.13
CA LEU A 288 -17.20 -15.30 18.03
C LEU A 288 -17.69 -14.97 16.62
N ASP A 289 -18.72 -14.13 16.56
CA ASP A 289 -19.21 -13.57 15.29
C ASP A 289 -18.16 -12.67 14.62
N ILE A 290 -18.20 -12.62 13.30
CA ILE A 290 -17.28 -11.83 12.47
C ILE A 290 -17.23 -10.35 12.87
N THR A 291 -18.37 -9.77 13.26
CA THR A 291 -18.46 -8.36 13.65
C THR A 291 -17.82 -8.08 15.01
N VAL A 292 -17.87 -9.06 15.93
CA VAL A 292 -17.20 -8.97 17.23
C VAL A 292 -15.68 -9.01 17.06
N ARG A 293 -15.18 -9.88 16.17
CA ARG A 293 -13.75 -9.93 15.82
C ARG A 293 -13.25 -8.60 15.27
N GLY A 294 -14.09 -7.89 14.50
CA GLY A 294 -13.81 -6.52 14.03
C GLY A 294 -13.60 -5.54 15.19
N ALA A 295 -14.50 -5.52 16.15
CA ALA A 295 -14.39 -4.65 17.32
C ALA A 295 -13.16 -4.98 18.19
N ILE A 296 -12.82 -6.26 18.35
CA ILE A 296 -11.58 -6.69 19.02
C ILE A 296 -10.34 -6.13 18.29
N SER A 297 -10.30 -6.25 16.98
CA SER A 297 -9.17 -5.73 16.18
C SER A 297 -9.02 -4.22 16.31
N ILE A 298 -10.13 -3.46 16.29
CA ILE A 298 -10.12 -2.00 16.50
C ILE A 298 -9.53 -1.65 17.88
N GLY A 299 -9.92 -2.36 18.93
CA GLY A 299 -9.38 -2.15 20.28
C GLY A 299 -7.88 -2.46 20.36
N ARG A 300 -7.45 -3.60 19.80
CA ARG A 300 -6.03 -4.00 19.76
C ARG A 300 -5.15 -3.07 18.93
N ARG A 301 -5.68 -2.48 17.86
CA ARG A 301 -4.97 -1.46 17.08
C ARG A 301 -4.65 -0.20 17.88
N LEU A 302 -5.49 0.15 18.88
CA LEU A 302 -5.17 1.24 19.77
C LEU A 302 -4.11 0.83 20.79
N GLN A 303 -4.15 -0.39 21.30
CA GLN A 303 -3.15 -0.89 22.26
C GLN A 303 -1.77 -1.04 21.61
N ASP A 304 -1.69 -1.75 20.48
CA ASP A 304 -0.47 -1.98 19.69
C ASP A 304 -0.80 -2.09 18.20
N PRO A 305 -0.70 -0.97 17.45
CA PRO A 305 -1.03 -0.94 16.02
C PRO A 305 -0.22 -1.93 15.19
N LEU A 306 1.08 -2.01 15.46
CA LEU A 306 2.00 -2.85 14.70
C LEU A 306 1.66 -4.33 14.87
N ALA A 307 1.53 -4.80 16.11
CA ALA A 307 1.23 -6.20 16.42
C ALA A 307 -0.11 -6.68 15.82
N GLU A 308 -1.09 -5.79 15.71
CA GLU A 308 -2.40 -6.15 15.15
C GLU A 308 -2.42 -6.04 13.61
N LEU A 309 -1.86 -4.98 13.01
CA LEU A 309 -1.92 -4.74 11.57
C LEU A 309 -1.12 -5.77 10.77
N VAL A 310 -0.04 -6.33 11.31
CA VAL A 310 0.74 -7.38 10.63
C VAL A 310 -0.02 -8.70 10.44
N LYS A 311 -1.16 -8.88 11.09
CA LYS A 311 -2.04 -10.05 10.89
C LYS A 311 -2.84 -9.99 9.59
N ILE A 312 -2.84 -8.82 8.92
CA ILE A 312 -3.57 -8.55 7.69
C ILE A 312 -2.56 -8.52 6.55
N GLU A 313 -2.93 -9.07 5.40
CA GLU A 313 -2.12 -8.91 4.18
C GLU A 313 -1.97 -7.41 3.88
N PRO A 314 -0.75 -6.85 3.74
CA PRO A 314 -0.53 -5.41 3.66
C PRO A 314 -1.31 -4.73 2.54
N LYS A 315 -1.45 -5.37 1.38
CA LYS A 315 -2.25 -4.82 0.28
C LYS A 315 -3.77 -4.80 0.54
N SER A 316 -4.24 -5.47 1.59
CA SER A 316 -5.64 -5.41 2.03
C SER A 316 -5.92 -4.25 2.99
N ILE A 317 -4.87 -3.57 3.44
CA ILE A 317 -4.98 -2.31 4.18
C ILE A 317 -5.19 -1.19 3.16
N GLY A 318 -6.26 -0.41 3.31
CA GLY A 318 -6.55 0.73 2.42
C GLY A 318 -5.57 1.88 2.68
N VAL A 319 -4.55 2.00 1.86
CA VAL A 319 -3.49 3.01 1.98
C VAL A 319 -3.52 4.08 0.88
N GLY A 320 -4.43 3.94 -0.11
CA GLY A 320 -4.59 4.95 -1.15
C GLY A 320 -5.72 4.68 -2.12
N GLN A 321 -6.21 5.76 -2.76
CA GLN A 321 -7.40 5.74 -3.62
C GLN A 321 -7.25 4.87 -4.86
N TYR A 322 -6.06 4.83 -5.47
CA TYR A 322 -5.77 4.10 -6.71
C TYR A 322 -4.94 2.83 -6.47
N GLN A 323 -5.01 2.28 -5.26
CA GLN A 323 -4.23 1.09 -4.87
C GLN A 323 -4.47 -0.13 -5.77
N HIS A 324 -5.69 -0.26 -6.32
CA HIS A 324 -6.06 -1.35 -7.22
C HIS A 324 -5.67 -1.11 -8.69
N ASP A 325 -5.26 0.12 -9.04
CA ASP A 325 -4.96 0.54 -10.41
C ASP A 325 -3.47 0.48 -10.74
N VAL A 326 -2.59 0.39 -9.74
CA VAL A 326 -1.14 0.25 -9.90
C VAL A 326 -0.71 -1.19 -10.15
N ASP A 327 0.56 -1.40 -10.53
CA ASP A 327 1.13 -2.74 -10.65
C ASP A 327 1.02 -3.53 -9.33
N GLN A 328 0.20 -4.58 -9.34
CA GLN A 328 -0.13 -5.34 -8.13
C GLN A 328 1.03 -6.21 -7.60
N LYS A 329 1.99 -6.58 -8.46
CA LYS A 329 3.18 -7.34 -8.05
C LYS A 329 4.17 -6.43 -7.37
N LEU A 330 4.42 -5.26 -7.97
CA LEU A 330 5.29 -4.24 -7.40
C LEU A 330 4.71 -3.72 -6.08
N LEU A 331 3.40 -3.41 -6.05
CA LEU A 331 2.70 -2.99 -4.84
C LEU A 331 2.89 -4.00 -3.70
N LYS A 332 2.58 -5.28 -3.95
CA LYS A 332 2.73 -6.32 -2.92
C LYS A 332 4.14 -6.35 -2.37
N LYS A 333 5.14 -6.41 -3.24
CA LYS A 333 6.55 -6.45 -2.85
C LYS A 333 6.91 -5.25 -1.96
N LYS A 334 6.51 -4.05 -2.36
CA LYS A 334 6.86 -2.81 -1.66
C LYS A 334 6.16 -2.67 -0.31
N LEU A 335 4.91 -3.06 -0.22
CA LEU A 335 4.19 -3.07 1.05
C LEU A 335 4.74 -4.14 2.02
N ASP A 336 5.09 -5.33 1.53
CA ASP A 336 5.73 -6.37 2.36
C ASP A 336 7.09 -5.89 2.90
N GLU A 337 7.93 -5.24 2.06
CA GLU A 337 9.19 -4.60 2.47
C GLU A 337 8.97 -3.51 3.53
N THR A 338 7.88 -2.74 3.42
CA THR A 338 7.52 -1.68 4.39
C THR A 338 7.16 -2.27 5.74
N VAL A 339 6.38 -3.36 5.77
CA VAL A 339 6.05 -4.07 7.02
C VAL A 339 7.32 -4.61 7.68
N GLU A 340 8.15 -5.34 6.93
CA GLU A 340 9.42 -5.89 7.44
C GLU A 340 10.32 -4.78 8.01
N SER A 341 10.51 -3.69 7.27
CA SER A 341 11.28 -2.53 7.73
C SER A 341 10.72 -1.92 9.02
N SER A 342 9.39 -1.78 9.12
CA SER A 342 8.73 -1.20 10.29
C SER A 342 8.87 -2.10 11.52
N VAL A 343 8.67 -3.41 11.37
CA VAL A 343 8.84 -4.40 12.45
C VAL A 343 10.27 -4.40 12.97
N ASN A 344 11.26 -4.43 12.09
CA ASN A 344 12.67 -4.43 12.47
C ASN A 344 13.10 -3.09 13.08
N TYR A 345 12.54 -1.97 12.64
CA TYR A 345 12.80 -0.65 13.22
C TYR A 345 12.35 -0.57 14.69
N VAL A 346 11.14 -1.04 15.00
CA VAL A 346 10.60 -1.03 16.37
C VAL A 346 11.29 -2.10 17.24
N GLY A 347 11.57 -3.25 16.66
CA GLY A 347 11.98 -4.46 17.36
C GLY A 347 10.80 -5.19 18.03
N VAL A 348 10.96 -6.47 18.23
CA VAL A 348 9.87 -7.38 18.63
C VAL A 348 10.16 -8.02 19.98
N ASP A 349 9.24 -7.90 20.92
CA ASP A 349 9.33 -8.61 22.21
C ASP A 349 9.04 -10.11 22.00
N LEU A 350 10.06 -10.93 22.20
CA LEU A 350 10.02 -12.37 21.95
C LEU A 350 8.98 -13.10 22.82
N ASN A 351 8.73 -12.60 24.03
CA ASN A 351 7.87 -13.22 25.01
C ASN A 351 6.38 -12.92 24.78
N THR A 352 6.06 -11.85 24.05
CA THR A 352 4.66 -11.43 23.80
C THR A 352 4.26 -11.53 22.33
N ALA A 353 5.23 -11.54 21.41
CA ALA A 353 4.97 -11.50 19.97
C ALA A 353 4.15 -12.70 19.48
N SER A 354 3.24 -12.43 18.56
CA SER A 354 2.53 -13.45 17.79
C SER A 354 3.43 -14.07 16.72
N LYS A 355 3.05 -15.23 16.21
CA LYS A 355 3.72 -15.88 15.07
C LYS A 355 3.71 -14.95 13.85
N GLU A 356 2.61 -14.24 13.63
CA GLU A 356 2.41 -13.31 12.52
C GLU A 356 3.40 -12.14 12.57
N LEU A 357 3.66 -11.60 13.76
CA LEU A 357 4.65 -10.53 13.94
C LEU A 357 6.08 -11.04 13.75
N LEU A 358 6.39 -12.21 14.31
CA LEU A 358 7.73 -12.81 14.23
C LEU A 358 8.17 -13.14 12.79
N ILE A 359 7.25 -13.44 11.88
CA ILE A 359 7.58 -13.74 10.47
C ILE A 359 8.24 -12.55 9.77
N PHE A 360 7.94 -11.33 10.18
CA PHE A 360 8.52 -10.10 9.62
C PHE A 360 9.86 -9.70 10.24
N VAL A 361 10.35 -10.43 11.24
CA VAL A 361 11.71 -10.22 11.76
C VAL A 361 12.72 -10.74 10.74
N SER A 362 13.75 -9.93 10.45
CA SER A 362 14.77 -10.27 9.46
C SER A 362 15.39 -11.65 9.73
N GLY A 363 15.52 -12.47 8.70
CA GLY A 363 16.04 -13.84 8.80
C GLY A 363 15.03 -14.89 9.32
N MET A 364 13.82 -14.49 9.73
CA MET A 364 12.79 -15.42 10.22
C MET A 364 12.02 -16.07 9.08
N SER A 365 11.83 -17.39 9.17
CA SER A 365 10.87 -18.12 8.35
C SER A 365 9.59 -18.40 9.15
N SER A 366 8.48 -18.66 8.46
CA SER A 366 7.21 -19.06 9.11
C SER A 366 7.37 -20.29 10.00
N THR A 367 8.24 -21.23 9.64
CA THR A 367 8.53 -22.41 10.44
C THR A 367 9.26 -22.06 11.73
N VAL A 368 10.27 -21.18 11.65
CA VAL A 368 11.04 -20.74 12.82
C VAL A 368 10.15 -19.92 13.76
N ALA A 369 9.36 -19.00 13.25
CA ALA A 369 8.40 -18.22 14.05
C ALA A 369 7.42 -19.12 14.81
N LYS A 370 6.87 -20.15 14.13
CA LYS A 370 6.00 -21.16 14.78
C LYS A 370 6.73 -21.92 15.87
N ASN A 371 7.97 -22.33 15.64
CA ASN A 371 8.77 -23.07 16.61
C ASN A 371 9.14 -22.21 17.83
N LEU A 372 9.42 -20.91 17.64
CA LEU A 372 9.64 -19.98 18.73
C LEU A 372 8.44 -19.85 19.65
N VAL A 373 7.24 -19.66 19.09
CA VAL A 373 6.00 -19.59 19.87
C VAL A 373 5.73 -20.92 20.58
N LYS A 374 5.95 -22.04 19.91
CA LYS A 374 5.81 -23.38 20.51
C LYS A 374 6.77 -23.56 21.69
N TYR A 375 8.05 -23.26 21.48
CA TYR A 375 9.07 -23.37 22.52
C TYR A 375 8.74 -22.55 23.76
N ARG A 376 8.31 -21.29 23.56
CA ARG A 376 7.85 -20.40 24.64
C ARG A 376 6.67 -20.99 25.43
N ASN A 377 5.70 -21.58 24.73
CA ASN A 377 4.52 -22.16 25.37
C ASN A 377 4.86 -23.43 26.20
N GLU A 378 5.88 -24.20 25.79
CA GLU A 378 6.29 -25.43 26.43
C GLU A 378 7.31 -25.22 27.55
N ASN A 379 8.23 -24.24 27.40
CA ASN A 379 9.36 -24.03 28.33
C ASN A 379 9.27 -22.73 29.14
N GLY A 380 8.25 -21.91 28.90
CA GLY A 380 8.10 -20.60 29.52
C GLY A 380 8.78 -19.47 28.76
N ALA A 381 8.80 -18.29 29.37
CA ALA A 381 9.37 -17.09 28.77
C ALA A 381 10.89 -17.20 28.60
N PHE A 382 11.39 -16.74 27.45
CA PHE A 382 12.83 -16.61 27.20
C PHE A 382 13.47 -15.64 28.19
N LYS A 383 14.60 -16.01 28.76
CA LYS A 383 15.37 -15.20 29.71
C LYS A 383 16.55 -14.49 29.07
N SER A 384 17.06 -15.04 27.95
CA SER A 384 18.16 -14.44 27.18
C SER A 384 18.00 -14.69 25.68
N ARG A 385 18.62 -13.83 24.85
CA ARG A 385 18.66 -14.04 23.40
C ARG A 385 19.39 -15.34 23.02
N GLN A 386 20.32 -15.81 23.83
CA GLN A 386 21.06 -17.06 23.58
C GLN A 386 20.15 -18.30 23.63
N GLU A 387 19.11 -18.28 24.45
CA GLU A 387 18.13 -19.38 24.53
C GLU A 387 17.42 -19.65 23.20
N ILE A 388 17.35 -18.65 22.29
CA ILE A 388 16.74 -18.78 20.97
C ILE A 388 17.45 -19.88 20.16
N LEU A 389 18.74 -20.11 20.35
CA LEU A 389 19.50 -21.16 19.68
C LEU A 389 19.05 -22.58 20.03
N GLN A 390 18.26 -22.77 21.09
CA GLN A 390 17.67 -24.06 21.48
C GLN A 390 16.41 -24.37 20.67
N VAL A 391 15.88 -23.38 19.93
CA VAL A 391 14.67 -23.55 19.14
C VAL A 391 14.94 -24.34 17.88
N SER A 392 14.15 -25.38 17.65
CA SER A 392 14.29 -26.25 16.48
C SER A 392 14.25 -25.47 15.16
N LYS A 393 15.17 -25.76 14.24
CA LYS A 393 15.37 -25.13 12.93
C LYS A 393 15.87 -23.67 12.98
N LEU A 394 16.23 -23.15 14.14
CA LEU A 394 16.91 -21.87 14.28
C LEU A 394 18.43 -22.12 14.40
N GLY A 395 19.16 -21.92 13.31
CA GLY A 395 20.61 -22.08 13.28
C GLY A 395 21.35 -20.77 13.55
N ALA A 396 22.67 -20.84 13.67
CA ALA A 396 23.54 -19.69 13.95
C ALA A 396 23.33 -18.52 12.98
N LYS A 397 23.20 -18.81 11.67
CA LYS A 397 22.96 -17.77 10.65
C LYS A 397 21.62 -17.05 10.85
N THR A 398 20.57 -17.77 11.21
CA THR A 398 19.25 -17.15 11.50
C THR A 398 19.34 -16.30 12.77
N PHE A 399 20.04 -16.79 13.80
CA PHE A 399 20.28 -16.05 15.03
C PHE A 399 21.02 -14.73 14.76
N GLU A 400 22.10 -14.77 14.00
CA GLU A 400 22.88 -13.59 13.59
C GLU A 400 22.00 -12.55 12.88
N LEU A 401 21.07 -12.96 12.01
CA LEU A 401 20.20 -12.04 11.28
C LEU A 401 19.08 -11.45 12.14
N CYS A 402 18.53 -12.20 13.10
CA CYS A 402 17.35 -11.79 13.85
C CYS A 402 17.63 -11.20 15.24
N ALA A 403 18.75 -11.57 15.88
CA ALA A 403 19.01 -11.27 17.29
C ALA A 403 18.95 -9.76 17.62
N GLY A 404 19.44 -8.91 16.72
CA GLY A 404 19.41 -7.45 16.90
C GLY A 404 17.99 -6.83 16.91
N PHE A 405 16.99 -7.53 16.38
CA PHE A 405 15.61 -7.07 16.27
C PHE A 405 14.68 -7.68 17.33
N LEU A 406 15.12 -8.71 18.03
CA LEU A 406 14.38 -9.33 19.11
C LEU A 406 14.67 -8.63 20.44
N ARG A 407 13.67 -8.50 21.28
CA ARG A 407 13.74 -7.89 22.62
C ARG A 407 13.28 -8.91 23.66
N ILE A 408 13.92 -8.88 24.82
CA ILE A 408 13.49 -9.66 25.99
C ILE A 408 13.38 -8.69 27.17
N ARG A 409 12.12 -8.37 27.54
CA ARG A 409 11.85 -7.50 28.67
C ARG A 409 12.01 -8.28 29.97
N GLY A 410 12.82 -7.74 30.88
CA GLY A 410 13.07 -8.39 32.18
C GLY A 410 13.93 -9.65 32.10
N GLY A 411 14.66 -9.85 31.00
CA GLY A 411 15.64 -10.92 30.82
C GLY A 411 16.86 -10.75 31.74
N GLU A 412 17.75 -11.77 31.73
CA GLU A 412 18.96 -11.82 32.56
C GLU A 412 19.96 -10.74 32.14
N ASN A 413 20.13 -10.50 30.84
CA ASN A 413 21.02 -9.44 30.32
C ASN A 413 20.17 -8.21 29.92
N PRO A 414 20.41 -7.03 30.52
CA PRO A 414 19.71 -5.79 30.16
C PRO A 414 19.86 -5.40 28.69
N LEU A 415 20.96 -5.77 28.04
CA LEU A 415 21.22 -5.50 26.63
C LEU A 415 20.28 -6.26 25.70
N ASP A 416 19.68 -7.38 26.15
CA ASP A 416 18.68 -8.13 25.41
C ASP A 416 17.36 -7.33 25.18
N ASN A 417 17.15 -6.26 25.94
CA ASN A 417 16.04 -5.33 25.74
C ASN A 417 16.42 -4.08 24.92
N THR A 418 17.53 -4.11 24.22
CA THR A 418 18.05 -2.98 23.42
C THR A 418 18.15 -3.34 21.94
N ALA A 419 18.47 -2.36 21.09
CA ALA A 419 18.77 -2.60 19.68
C ALA A 419 20.20 -3.09 19.44
N VAL A 420 21.03 -3.18 20.48
CA VAL A 420 22.42 -3.64 20.35
C VAL A 420 22.44 -5.11 19.97
N HIS A 421 23.19 -5.43 18.93
CA HIS A 421 23.37 -6.83 18.51
C HIS A 421 24.27 -7.58 19.53
N PRO A 422 24.02 -8.87 19.83
CA PRO A 422 24.82 -9.63 20.78
C PRO A 422 26.35 -9.61 20.52
N GLU A 423 26.74 -9.56 19.26
CA GLU A 423 28.14 -9.43 18.86
C GLU A 423 28.81 -8.14 19.36
N SER A 424 28.04 -7.10 19.64
CA SER A 424 28.51 -5.80 20.08
C SER A 424 28.40 -5.59 21.61
N TYR A 425 27.93 -6.59 22.37
CA TYR A 425 27.76 -6.44 23.82
C TYR A 425 29.06 -6.08 24.53
N PHE A 426 30.15 -6.73 24.14
CA PHE A 426 31.49 -6.45 24.73
C PHE A 426 31.92 -4.98 24.59
N VAL A 427 31.51 -4.30 23.50
CA VAL A 427 31.79 -2.87 23.28
C VAL A 427 31.04 -2.02 24.29
N VAL A 428 29.74 -2.31 24.50
CA VAL A 428 28.93 -1.58 25.47
C VAL A 428 29.39 -1.83 26.88
N GLU A 429 29.78 -3.06 27.20
CA GLU A 429 30.34 -3.44 28.50
C GLU A 429 31.67 -2.72 28.78
N ALA A 430 32.56 -2.63 27.79
CA ALA A 430 33.85 -1.88 27.91
C ALA A 430 33.57 -0.39 28.14
N ILE A 431 32.67 0.23 27.38
CA ILE A 431 32.29 1.64 27.57
C ILE A 431 31.71 1.88 28.96
N ALA A 432 30.82 1.01 29.43
CA ALA A 432 30.22 1.11 30.76
C ALA A 432 31.26 1.01 31.87
N GLN A 433 32.24 0.11 31.70
CA GLN A 433 33.36 -0.06 32.61
C GLN A 433 34.28 1.18 32.65
N ASP A 434 34.62 1.74 31.49
CA ASP A 434 35.46 2.95 31.39
C ASP A 434 34.78 4.18 32.01
N LEU A 435 33.43 4.27 31.88
CA LEU A 435 32.65 5.35 32.49
C LEU A 435 32.31 5.10 33.96
N GLY A 436 32.57 3.92 34.51
CA GLY A 436 32.21 3.55 35.88
C GLY A 436 30.69 3.49 36.13
N VAL A 437 29.88 3.25 35.08
CA VAL A 437 28.42 3.24 35.16
C VAL A 437 27.93 1.81 34.97
N PRO A 438 27.08 1.26 35.87
CA PRO A 438 26.50 -0.04 35.68
C PRO A 438 25.48 -0.02 34.54
N ILE A 439 25.51 -1.03 33.64
CA ILE A 439 24.63 -1.17 32.46
C ILE A 439 23.12 -1.08 32.81
N ASN A 440 22.76 -1.39 34.05
CA ASN A 440 21.38 -1.33 34.56
C ASN A 440 20.87 0.09 34.90
N GLN A 441 21.73 1.11 35.00
CA GLN A 441 21.34 2.44 35.48
C GLN A 441 20.73 3.34 34.41
N ASP A 442 20.93 3.07 33.14
CA ASP A 442 20.54 3.98 32.06
C ASP A 442 19.13 3.75 31.44
N ARG A 443 18.23 3.11 32.17
CA ARG A 443 16.81 2.99 31.76
C ARG A 443 16.07 4.33 31.67
N LYS A 444 16.61 5.43 32.22
CA LYS A 444 15.99 6.76 32.19
C LYS A 444 16.51 7.64 31.04
N SER A 445 17.76 7.49 30.61
CA SER A 445 18.34 8.35 29.54
C SER A 445 17.96 7.90 28.14
N THR A 446 17.78 6.60 27.89
CA THR A 446 17.31 6.07 26.59
C THR A 446 15.88 6.50 26.23
N ARG A 447 15.03 6.84 27.19
CA ARG A 447 13.71 7.41 26.93
C ARG A 447 13.74 8.87 26.45
N LEU A 448 14.82 9.61 26.73
CA LEU A 448 14.98 11.01 26.30
C LEU A 448 15.50 11.13 24.85
N ASN A 449 16.21 10.12 24.32
CA ASN A 449 16.75 10.15 22.96
C ASN A 449 15.81 9.60 21.87
N SER A 450 14.74 8.89 22.23
CA SER A 450 13.73 8.43 21.28
C SER A 450 12.64 9.46 20.97
N SER A 451 12.62 10.61 21.67
CA SER A 451 11.63 11.67 21.47
C SER A 451 12.13 12.87 20.65
N HIS A 452 13.35 12.80 20.10
CA HIS A 452 13.93 13.89 19.30
C HIS A 452 14.53 13.39 17.97
N THR A 453 13.73 12.71 17.16
CA THR A 453 13.95 12.68 15.70
C THR A 453 12.59 12.55 15.05
N VAL A 454 12.04 13.70 14.73
CA VAL A 454 10.98 13.90 13.74
C VAL A 454 11.63 13.90 12.37
#